data_1de3f5667c6e11f116d16650090ad3d4
#
_entry.id   1de3f5667c6e11f116d16650090ad3d4
#
_cell.length_a   1.000
_cell.length_b   1.000
_cell.length_c   1.000
_cell.angle_alpha   90.00
_cell.angle_beta   90.00
_cell.angle_gamma   90.00
#
_symmetry.space_group_name_H-M   'P 1'
#
loop_
_entity.id
_entity.type
_entity.pdbx_description
1 polymer ?
#
loop_
_entity_poly.entity_id
_entity_poly.type
_entity_poly.pdbx_seq_one_letter_code
_entity_poly.pdbx_strand_id
1 'polypeptide(L)'
;MTNLLDPNAVPEGFRAGFVSLVGRGMAADPNRVPWGNMYEFSIIVGIVTVTGFLVWVSRRPEIRPLGVFVLLPAVLAMALGGLVFRVPAGPLVPALNSRWIVIHVAAAITGSSVLCLAAVFSILYLVKERLERRQRPPAPPLVAGAARTADRVEVDQAVARHTSVWSRLPSADTLDHLAYRTAAFGFPIWTFAIIAGAIWAQSAWGRYWGWDPKETWSFISWTVFAAYLHARATAGWRGR
;
A
#
# COMPACT_ATOMS: atom_id res chain seq x y z
N MET A 1 1.43 -0.59 -28.24
CA MET A 1 1.26 0.03 -26.91
C MET A 1 -0.22 -0.06 -26.56
N THR A 2 -0.61 -1.09 -25.84
CA THR A 2 -2.01 -1.28 -25.39
C THR A 2 -2.34 -0.19 -24.40
N ASN A 3 -3.37 0.58 -24.71
CA ASN A 3 -3.86 1.65 -23.87
C ASN A 3 -4.45 1.02 -22.59
N LEU A 4 -3.73 1.10 -21.46
CA LEU A 4 -4.13 0.55 -20.17
C LEU A 4 -5.42 1.17 -19.58
N LEU A 5 -5.94 2.21 -20.24
CA LEU A 5 -7.18 2.88 -19.89
C LEU A 5 -8.33 2.51 -20.84
N ASP A 6 -8.09 1.61 -21.81
CA ASP A 6 -9.17 1.06 -22.62
C ASP A 6 -10.03 0.13 -21.76
N PRO A 7 -11.30 0.48 -21.50
CA PRO A 7 -12.20 -0.36 -20.73
C PRO A 7 -12.39 -1.76 -21.36
N ASN A 8 -12.05 -1.93 -22.65
CA ASN A 8 -12.15 -3.20 -23.37
C ASN A 8 -10.86 -4.04 -23.26
N ALA A 9 -9.76 -3.48 -22.73
CA ALA A 9 -8.51 -4.22 -22.54
C ALA A 9 -8.55 -5.20 -21.34
N VAL A 10 -9.56 -5.11 -20.47
CA VAL A 10 -9.75 -6.04 -19.34
C VAL A 10 -10.53 -7.25 -19.84
N PRO A 11 -10.00 -8.48 -19.75
CA PRO A 11 -10.69 -9.70 -20.17
C PRO A 11 -12.09 -9.81 -19.54
N GLU A 12 -13.09 -10.17 -20.34
CA GLU A 12 -14.48 -10.29 -19.87
C GLU A 12 -14.63 -11.25 -18.68
N GLY A 13 -13.85 -12.33 -18.66
CA GLY A 13 -13.82 -13.26 -17.52
C GLY A 13 -13.35 -12.62 -16.21
N PHE A 14 -12.41 -11.66 -16.28
CA PHE A 14 -11.96 -10.91 -15.10
C PHE A 14 -13.05 -9.94 -14.64
N ARG A 15 -13.72 -9.24 -15.56
CA ARG A 15 -14.86 -8.36 -15.25
C ARG A 15 -16.01 -9.13 -14.61
N ALA A 16 -16.40 -10.25 -15.22
CA ALA A 16 -17.48 -11.11 -14.70
C ALA A 16 -17.13 -11.68 -13.32
N GLY A 17 -15.88 -12.12 -13.11
CA GLY A 17 -15.37 -12.57 -11.83
C GLY A 17 -15.36 -11.47 -10.79
N PHE A 18 -14.88 -10.28 -11.13
CA PHE A 18 -14.82 -9.13 -10.24
C PHE A 18 -16.22 -8.64 -9.85
N VAL A 19 -17.12 -8.46 -10.83
CA VAL A 19 -18.54 -8.07 -10.59
C VAL A 19 -19.26 -9.13 -9.76
N SER A 20 -19.04 -10.42 -10.03
CA SER A 20 -19.62 -11.52 -9.25
C SER A 20 -19.04 -11.57 -7.82
N LEU A 21 -17.77 -11.24 -7.62
CA LEU A 21 -17.13 -11.22 -6.30
C LEU A 21 -17.65 -10.06 -5.44
N VAL A 22 -17.75 -8.87 -6.04
CA VAL A 22 -18.32 -7.68 -5.40
C VAL A 22 -19.82 -7.84 -5.19
N GLY A 23 -20.55 -8.34 -6.21
CA GLY A 23 -22.01 -8.51 -6.16
C GLY A 23 -22.47 -9.57 -5.16
N ARG A 24 -21.69 -10.64 -4.93
CA ARG A 24 -22.04 -11.63 -3.88
C ARG A 24 -21.83 -11.10 -2.46
N GLY A 25 -20.91 -10.17 -2.25
CA GLY A 25 -20.78 -9.48 -0.96
C GLY A 25 -21.92 -8.49 -0.70
N MET A 26 -22.49 -7.91 -1.78
CA MET A 26 -23.58 -6.94 -1.72
C MET A 26 -25.00 -7.57 -1.77
N ALA A 27 -25.10 -8.85 -2.15
CA ALA A 27 -26.40 -9.47 -2.48
C ALA A 27 -27.29 -9.76 -1.26
N ALA A 28 -26.79 -9.63 -0.02
CA ALA A 28 -27.57 -9.94 1.18
C ALA A 28 -28.50 -8.80 1.61
N ASP A 29 -28.13 -7.54 1.33
CA ASP A 29 -28.94 -6.35 1.61
C ASP A 29 -28.46 -5.22 0.69
N PRO A 30 -29.24 -4.82 -0.32
CA PRO A 30 -28.85 -3.76 -1.26
C PRO A 30 -28.72 -2.37 -0.60
N ASN A 31 -29.23 -2.18 0.60
CA ASN A 31 -29.15 -0.93 1.35
C ASN A 31 -27.96 -0.90 2.32
N ARG A 32 -27.16 -1.97 2.38
CA ARG A 32 -26.05 -2.10 3.30
C ARG A 32 -24.72 -1.82 2.59
N VAL A 33 -23.87 -1.00 3.22
CA VAL A 33 -22.49 -0.80 2.74
C VAL A 33 -21.68 -2.08 3.00
N PRO A 34 -20.91 -2.60 2.00
CA PRO A 34 -20.22 -3.89 2.07
C PRO A 34 -18.91 -3.82 2.88
N TRP A 35 -18.98 -3.58 4.17
CA TRP A 35 -17.86 -3.63 5.12
C TRP A 35 -18.22 -4.18 6.50
N GLY A 36 -19.28 -4.99 6.56
CA GLY A 36 -19.77 -5.59 7.82
C GLY A 36 -18.92 -6.76 8.33
N ASN A 37 -17.99 -7.30 7.54
CA ASN A 37 -17.12 -8.40 7.94
C ASN A 37 -15.70 -8.24 7.34
N MET A 38 -14.76 -9.06 7.82
CA MET A 38 -13.34 -8.98 7.39
C MET A 38 -13.14 -9.33 5.91
N TYR A 39 -14.01 -10.16 5.34
CA TYR A 39 -14.00 -10.47 3.91
C TYR A 39 -14.33 -9.23 3.07
N GLU A 40 -15.44 -8.59 3.35
CA GLU A 40 -15.89 -7.36 2.67
C GLU A 40 -14.83 -6.25 2.84
N PHE A 41 -14.33 -6.07 4.06
CA PHE A 41 -13.27 -5.10 4.35
C PHE A 41 -12.02 -5.33 3.50
N SER A 42 -11.53 -6.57 3.42
CA SER A 42 -10.32 -6.91 2.65
C SER A 42 -10.47 -6.61 1.16
N ILE A 43 -11.65 -6.89 0.60
CA ILE A 43 -11.95 -6.60 -0.81
C ILE A 43 -11.93 -5.10 -1.06
N ILE A 44 -12.59 -4.31 -0.21
CA ILE A 44 -12.67 -2.86 -0.40
C ILE A 44 -11.30 -2.20 -0.22
N VAL A 45 -10.51 -2.63 0.77
CA VAL A 45 -9.11 -2.17 0.92
C VAL A 45 -8.31 -2.45 -0.37
N GLY A 46 -8.44 -3.65 -0.93
CA GLY A 46 -7.80 -3.99 -2.21
C GLY A 46 -8.24 -3.07 -3.35
N ILE A 47 -9.54 -2.87 -3.51
CA ILE A 47 -10.12 -2.00 -4.54
C ILE A 47 -9.63 -0.55 -4.37
N VAL A 48 -9.71 0.01 -3.16
CA VAL A 48 -9.29 1.39 -2.87
C VAL A 48 -7.79 1.56 -3.12
N THR A 49 -6.97 0.59 -2.70
CA THR A 49 -5.51 0.61 -2.92
C THR A 49 -5.18 0.61 -4.42
N VAL A 50 -5.78 -0.29 -5.18
CA VAL A 50 -5.55 -0.40 -6.63
C VAL A 50 -6.07 0.85 -7.35
N THR A 51 -7.29 1.30 -7.04
CA THR A 51 -7.88 2.50 -7.67
C THR A 51 -7.06 3.75 -7.34
N GLY A 52 -6.66 3.93 -6.08
CA GLY A 52 -5.80 5.04 -5.67
C GLY A 52 -4.46 5.03 -6.40
N PHE A 53 -3.85 3.86 -6.55
CA PHE A 53 -2.62 3.71 -7.34
C PHE A 53 -2.82 4.04 -8.82
N LEU A 54 -3.90 3.56 -9.45
CA LEU A 54 -4.21 3.86 -10.85
C LEU A 54 -4.46 5.34 -11.10
N VAL A 55 -5.18 6.01 -10.20
CA VAL A 55 -5.37 7.48 -10.24
C VAL A 55 -4.04 8.20 -10.09
N TRP A 56 -3.14 7.69 -9.26
CA TRP A 56 -1.81 8.29 -9.12
C TRP A 56 -0.94 8.09 -10.36
N VAL A 57 -0.91 6.88 -10.91
CA VAL A 57 -0.19 6.55 -12.16
C VAL A 57 -0.69 7.38 -13.33
N SER A 58 -1.98 7.70 -13.41
CA SER A 58 -2.51 8.55 -14.49
C SER A 58 -1.91 9.97 -14.47
N ARG A 59 -1.52 10.45 -13.28
CA ARG A 59 -0.88 11.77 -13.10
C ARG A 59 0.64 11.72 -13.07
N ARG A 60 1.22 10.54 -12.81
CA ARG A 60 2.67 10.30 -12.65
C ARG A 60 3.07 9.02 -13.37
N PRO A 61 3.23 9.04 -14.71
CA PRO A 61 3.54 7.83 -15.49
C PRO A 61 4.85 7.15 -15.09
N GLU A 62 5.79 7.88 -14.51
CA GLU A 62 7.08 7.39 -14.03
C GLU A 62 6.97 6.31 -12.95
N ILE A 63 5.85 6.24 -12.22
CA ILE A 63 5.63 5.23 -11.18
C ILE A 63 4.93 3.96 -11.70
N ARG A 64 4.64 3.84 -13.00
CA ARG A 64 4.01 2.64 -13.60
C ARG A 64 4.74 1.33 -13.27
N PRO A 65 6.08 1.28 -13.26
CA PRO A 65 6.78 0.04 -12.93
C PRO A 65 6.53 -0.47 -11.51
N LEU A 66 6.02 0.38 -10.60
CA LEU A 66 5.68 0.01 -9.24
C LEU A 66 4.37 -0.80 -9.15
N GLY A 67 3.58 -0.85 -10.24
CA GLY A 67 2.25 -1.48 -10.26
C GLY A 67 2.25 -2.93 -9.83
N VAL A 68 3.22 -3.73 -10.26
CA VAL A 68 3.32 -5.15 -9.87
C VAL A 68 3.48 -5.30 -8.35
N PHE A 69 4.27 -4.43 -7.73
CA PHE A 69 4.53 -4.45 -6.28
C PHE A 69 3.35 -3.94 -5.45
N VAL A 70 2.49 -3.11 -6.01
CA VAL A 70 1.24 -2.65 -5.39
C VAL A 70 0.13 -3.68 -5.58
N LEU A 71 0.02 -4.26 -6.78
CA LEU A 71 -1.02 -5.24 -7.10
C LEU A 71 -0.83 -6.55 -6.34
N LEU A 72 0.41 -7.02 -6.16
CA LEU A 72 0.68 -8.28 -5.49
C LEU A 72 0.13 -8.33 -4.06
N PRO A 73 0.46 -7.39 -3.13
CA PRO A 73 -0.12 -7.40 -1.79
C PRO A 73 -1.63 -7.15 -1.78
N ALA A 74 -2.16 -6.34 -2.72
CA ALA A 74 -3.60 -6.13 -2.83
C ALA A 74 -4.34 -7.41 -3.22
N VAL A 75 -3.84 -8.14 -4.22
CA VAL A 75 -4.40 -9.44 -4.64
C VAL A 75 -4.27 -10.48 -3.54
N LEU A 76 -3.13 -10.54 -2.84
CA LEU A 76 -2.94 -11.44 -1.70
C LEU A 76 -3.92 -11.14 -0.56
N ALA A 77 -4.13 -9.88 -0.22
CA ALA A 77 -5.12 -9.48 0.80
C ALA A 77 -6.55 -9.87 0.40
N MET A 78 -6.91 -9.67 -0.87
CA MET A 78 -8.21 -10.08 -1.40
C MET A 78 -8.36 -11.62 -1.43
N ALA A 79 -7.32 -12.36 -1.81
CA ALA A 79 -7.32 -13.81 -1.82
C ALA A 79 -7.44 -14.39 -0.41
N LEU A 80 -6.68 -13.86 0.56
CA LEU A 80 -6.80 -14.21 1.98
C LEU A 80 -8.20 -13.92 2.51
N GLY A 81 -8.75 -12.74 2.18
CA GLY A 81 -10.13 -12.38 2.49
C GLY A 81 -11.11 -13.44 2.00
N GLY A 82 -10.99 -13.82 0.71
CA GLY A 82 -11.88 -14.81 0.08
C GLY A 82 -11.70 -16.25 0.54
N LEU A 83 -10.49 -16.66 0.91
CA LEU A 83 -10.20 -18.04 1.30
C LEU A 83 -10.35 -18.29 2.80
N VAL A 84 -9.95 -17.31 3.63
CA VAL A 84 -9.86 -17.48 5.10
C VAL A 84 -11.02 -16.81 5.83
N PHE A 85 -11.45 -15.62 5.39
CA PHE A 85 -12.45 -14.81 6.09
C PHE A 85 -13.83 -14.86 5.48
N ARG A 86 -14.08 -15.81 4.58
CA ARG A 86 -15.40 -15.95 3.93
C ARG A 86 -16.46 -16.34 4.94
N VAL A 87 -17.35 -15.40 5.21
CA VAL A 87 -18.54 -15.60 6.06
C VAL A 87 -19.77 -15.38 5.20
N PRO A 88 -20.82 -16.24 5.32
CA PRO A 88 -22.10 -15.99 4.66
C PRO A 88 -22.64 -14.61 5.06
N ALA A 89 -23.24 -13.91 4.10
CA ALA A 89 -23.87 -12.64 4.37
C ALA A 89 -25.05 -12.86 5.34
N GLY A 90 -25.01 -12.16 6.46
CA GLY A 90 -26.04 -12.22 7.50
C GLY A 90 -26.59 -10.82 7.82
N PRO A 91 -27.69 -10.74 8.62
CA PRO A 91 -28.21 -9.46 9.07
C PRO A 91 -27.16 -8.69 9.87
N LEU A 92 -27.18 -7.36 9.74
CA LEU A 92 -26.27 -6.49 10.49
C LEU A 92 -26.52 -6.62 11.99
N VAL A 93 -25.45 -6.85 12.74
CA VAL A 93 -25.52 -6.80 14.20
C VAL A 93 -25.90 -5.37 14.62
N PRO A 94 -26.82 -5.16 15.60
CA PRO A 94 -27.26 -3.81 16.02
C PRO A 94 -26.14 -2.83 16.34
N ALA A 95 -25.02 -3.31 16.88
CA ALA A 95 -23.81 -2.51 17.15
C ALA A 95 -23.21 -1.86 15.88
N LEU A 96 -23.42 -2.44 14.70
CA LEU A 96 -22.96 -1.91 13.42
C LEU A 96 -23.94 -0.90 12.80
N ASN A 97 -25.12 -0.69 13.39
CA ASN A 97 -26.09 0.30 12.93
C ASN A 97 -25.82 1.67 13.58
N SER A 98 -24.68 2.25 13.28
CA SER A 98 -24.23 3.55 13.83
C SER A 98 -23.56 4.36 12.74
N ARG A 99 -23.76 5.67 12.75
CA ARG A 99 -23.02 6.58 11.83
C ARG A 99 -21.53 6.57 12.09
N TRP A 100 -21.12 6.37 13.33
CA TRP A 100 -19.71 6.35 13.70
C TRP A 100 -18.96 5.15 13.11
N ILE A 101 -19.59 3.99 13.01
CA ILE A 101 -18.94 2.85 12.34
C ILE A 101 -18.69 3.11 10.87
N VAL A 102 -19.62 3.79 10.18
CA VAL A 102 -19.46 4.15 8.76
C VAL A 102 -18.27 5.09 8.58
N ILE A 103 -18.19 6.13 9.40
CA ILE A 103 -17.09 7.11 9.39
C ILE A 103 -15.77 6.43 9.71
N HIS A 104 -15.74 5.63 10.79
CA HIS A 104 -14.55 4.87 11.21
C HIS A 104 -14.05 3.95 10.10
N VAL A 105 -14.91 3.11 9.54
CA VAL A 105 -14.50 2.11 8.55
C VAL A 105 -14.07 2.78 7.24
N ALA A 106 -14.75 3.82 6.78
CA ALA A 106 -14.31 4.59 5.62
C ALA A 106 -12.92 5.21 5.81
N ALA A 107 -12.67 5.81 6.97
CA ALA A 107 -11.36 6.35 7.32
C ALA A 107 -10.30 5.25 7.49
N ALA A 108 -10.66 4.11 8.12
CA ALA A 108 -9.76 2.98 8.31
C ALA A 108 -9.36 2.34 6.97
N ILE A 109 -10.29 2.14 6.06
CA ILE A 109 -10.01 1.63 4.70
C ILE A 109 -9.07 2.59 3.98
N THR A 110 -9.40 3.88 3.95
CA THR A 110 -8.58 4.88 3.26
C THR A 110 -7.19 5.00 3.87
N GLY A 111 -7.10 5.14 5.19
CA GLY A 111 -5.84 5.26 5.92
C GLY A 111 -4.95 4.03 5.76
N SER A 112 -5.50 2.83 5.96
CA SER A 112 -4.73 1.58 5.79
C SER A 112 -4.26 1.38 4.35
N SER A 113 -5.09 1.68 3.34
CA SER A 113 -4.71 1.60 1.93
C SER A 113 -3.53 2.51 1.61
N VAL A 114 -3.57 3.76 2.06
CA VAL A 114 -2.48 4.74 1.86
C VAL A 114 -1.21 4.30 2.61
N LEU A 115 -1.33 3.83 3.84
CA LEU A 115 -0.18 3.34 4.62
C LEU A 115 0.41 2.05 4.04
N CYS A 116 -0.39 1.16 3.47
CA CYS A 116 0.09 0.01 2.70
C CYS A 116 0.93 0.43 1.49
N LEU A 117 0.49 1.44 0.73
CA LEU A 117 1.29 2.01 -0.37
C LEU A 117 2.62 2.57 0.14
N ALA A 118 2.62 3.29 1.27
CA ALA A 118 3.83 3.80 1.89
C ALA A 118 4.80 2.66 2.28
N ALA A 119 4.27 1.56 2.83
CA ALA A 119 5.06 0.37 3.18
C ALA A 119 5.68 -0.28 1.93
N VAL A 120 4.92 -0.43 0.84
CA VAL A 120 5.45 -0.96 -0.43
C VAL A 120 6.60 -0.09 -0.94
N PHE A 121 6.43 1.23 -0.96
CA PHE A 121 7.48 2.14 -1.41
C PHE A 121 8.71 2.10 -0.49
N SER A 122 8.53 1.95 0.81
CA SER A 122 9.63 1.80 1.76
C SER A 122 10.43 0.50 1.53
N ILE A 123 9.74 -0.61 1.27
CA ILE A 123 10.38 -1.89 0.96
C ILE A 123 11.17 -1.78 -0.35
N LEU A 124 10.55 -1.22 -1.39
CA LEU A 124 11.20 -1.02 -2.69
C LEU A 124 12.40 -0.08 -2.59
N TYR A 125 12.31 0.97 -1.77
CA TYR A 125 13.43 1.84 -1.45
C TYR A 125 14.60 1.03 -0.87
N LEU A 126 14.37 0.23 0.17
CA LEU A 126 15.40 -0.57 0.83
C LEU A 126 16.07 -1.57 -0.14
N VAL A 127 15.27 -2.22 -0.99
CA VAL A 127 15.80 -3.14 -2.00
C VAL A 127 16.63 -2.38 -3.03
N LYS A 128 16.10 -1.28 -3.56
CA LYS A 128 16.78 -0.47 -4.57
C LYS A 128 18.08 0.12 -4.05
N GLU A 129 18.08 0.67 -2.85
CA GLU A 129 19.28 1.21 -2.20
C GLU A 129 20.36 0.14 -2.02
N ARG A 130 19.99 -1.07 -1.57
CA ARG A 130 20.94 -2.19 -1.46
C ARG A 130 21.56 -2.57 -2.80
N LEU A 131 20.75 -2.58 -3.86
CA LEU A 131 21.22 -2.89 -5.21
C LEU A 131 22.14 -1.80 -5.74
N GLU A 132 21.80 -0.54 -5.57
CA GLU A 132 22.63 0.61 -5.99
C GLU A 132 23.97 0.66 -5.23
N ARG A 133 23.96 0.37 -3.92
CA ARG A 133 25.19 0.26 -3.11
C ARG A 133 26.10 -0.86 -3.59
N ARG A 134 25.56 -2.02 -3.96
CA ARG A 134 26.35 -3.16 -4.49
C ARG A 134 26.95 -2.86 -5.86
N GLN A 135 26.32 -2.00 -6.65
CA GLN A 135 26.77 -1.63 -7.98
C GLN A 135 27.70 -0.40 -7.98
N ARG A 136 27.93 0.22 -6.82
CA ARG A 136 28.86 1.35 -6.71
C ARG A 136 30.28 0.84 -6.94
N PRO A 137 31.01 1.32 -7.97
CA PRO A 137 32.36 0.91 -8.20
C PRO A 137 33.23 1.21 -6.96
N PRO A 138 34.21 0.37 -6.65
CA PRO A 138 35.25 0.76 -5.68
C PRO A 138 35.89 2.08 -6.13
N ALA A 139 36.24 2.92 -5.15
CA ALA A 139 36.91 4.20 -5.45
C ALA A 139 38.09 3.95 -6.40
N PRO A 140 38.24 4.74 -7.47
CA PRO A 140 39.30 4.51 -8.44
C PRO A 140 40.67 4.53 -7.73
N PRO A 141 41.54 3.55 -7.99
CA PRO A 141 42.89 3.56 -7.45
C PRO A 141 43.60 4.81 -7.97
N LEU A 142 44.31 5.50 -7.06
CA LEU A 142 45.06 6.75 -7.35
C LEU A 142 46.22 6.58 -8.33
N VAL A 143 46.25 5.54 -9.16
CA VAL A 143 47.37 5.21 -10.06
C VAL A 143 46.90 5.25 -11.52
N ALA A 144 47.53 6.09 -12.31
CA ALA A 144 47.22 6.41 -13.71
C ALA A 144 47.22 5.24 -14.73
N GLY A 145 47.53 3.99 -14.32
CA GLY A 145 47.56 2.82 -15.21
C GLY A 145 46.27 2.04 -15.30
N ALA A 146 45.29 2.32 -14.42
CA ALA A 146 44.05 1.54 -14.30
C ALA A 146 42.86 2.06 -15.18
N ALA A 147 43.06 3.14 -15.93
CA ALA A 147 41.99 3.80 -16.68
C ALA A 147 41.31 2.90 -17.74
N ARG A 148 42.12 2.08 -18.46
CA ARG A 148 41.59 1.23 -19.55
C ARG A 148 40.80 -0.01 -19.09
N THR A 149 41.08 -0.52 -17.90
CA THR A 149 40.33 -1.62 -17.29
C THR A 149 39.06 -1.10 -16.64
N ALA A 150 39.08 0.11 -16.08
CA ALA A 150 37.91 0.77 -15.50
C ALA A 150 36.81 1.03 -16.57
N ASP A 151 37.18 1.54 -17.75
CA ASP A 151 36.23 1.81 -18.84
C ASP A 151 35.52 0.56 -19.33
N ARG A 152 36.20 -0.60 -19.44
CA ARG A 152 35.56 -1.87 -19.83
C ARG A 152 34.60 -2.39 -18.77
N VAL A 153 34.96 -2.35 -17.52
CA VAL A 153 34.12 -2.77 -16.40
C VAL A 153 32.86 -1.88 -16.31
N GLU A 154 33.00 -0.59 -16.58
CA GLU A 154 31.91 0.37 -16.58
C GLU A 154 30.93 0.14 -17.73
N VAL A 155 31.39 -0.20 -18.93
CA VAL A 155 30.58 -0.55 -20.09
C VAL A 155 29.81 -1.86 -19.84
N ASP A 156 30.47 -2.91 -19.35
CA ASP A 156 29.83 -4.20 -19.04
C ASP A 156 28.79 -4.09 -17.92
N GLN A 157 29.08 -3.27 -16.91
CA GLN A 157 28.12 -2.95 -15.84
C GLN A 157 26.94 -2.11 -16.34
N ALA A 158 27.15 -1.17 -17.28
CA ALA A 158 26.10 -0.37 -17.89
C ALA A 158 25.16 -1.25 -18.72
N VAL A 159 25.69 -2.20 -19.49
CA VAL A 159 24.89 -3.15 -20.28
C VAL A 159 24.09 -4.08 -19.37
N ALA A 160 24.66 -4.60 -18.28
CA ALA A 160 23.95 -5.42 -17.31
C ALA A 160 22.86 -4.66 -16.56
N ARG A 161 23.01 -3.36 -16.35
CA ARG A 161 21.99 -2.49 -15.72
C ARG A 161 20.75 -2.33 -16.60
N HIS A 162 20.91 -2.28 -17.92
CA HIS A 162 19.79 -2.06 -18.86
C HIS A 162 18.85 -3.27 -19.01
N THR A 163 19.27 -4.47 -18.62
CA THR A 163 18.49 -5.69 -18.77
C THR A 163 17.70 -6.10 -17.52
N SER A 164 17.93 -5.46 -16.39
CA SER A 164 17.29 -5.80 -15.12
C SER A 164 15.94 -5.09 -14.94
N VAL A 165 14.92 -5.82 -14.44
CA VAL A 165 13.62 -5.24 -14.04
C VAL A 165 13.82 -4.08 -13.02
N TRP A 166 14.87 -4.16 -12.21
CA TRP A 166 15.23 -3.15 -11.21
C TRP A 166 15.71 -1.82 -11.82
N SER A 167 16.24 -1.82 -13.05
CA SER A 167 16.64 -0.60 -13.75
C SER A 167 15.43 0.25 -14.19
N ARG A 168 14.25 -0.37 -14.33
CA ARG A 168 13.00 0.32 -14.68
C ARG A 168 12.32 0.99 -13.50
N LEU A 169 12.74 0.64 -12.27
CA LEU A 169 12.20 1.28 -11.06
C LEU A 169 12.79 2.68 -10.89
N PRO A 170 12.04 3.62 -10.30
CA PRO A 170 12.54 4.91 -9.88
C PRO A 170 13.80 4.77 -9.01
N SER A 171 14.58 5.84 -8.93
CA SER A 171 15.77 5.88 -8.06
C SER A 171 15.39 5.67 -6.58
N ALA A 172 16.35 5.23 -5.78
CA ALA A 172 16.15 5.08 -4.33
C ALA A 172 15.65 6.38 -3.69
N ASP A 173 16.20 7.54 -4.06
CA ASP A 173 15.74 8.84 -3.54
C ASP A 173 14.28 9.13 -3.89
N THR A 174 13.85 8.81 -5.11
CA THR A 174 12.44 8.98 -5.51
C THR A 174 11.52 8.10 -4.70
N LEU A 175 11.90 6.82 -4.48
CA LEU A 175 11.13 5.87 -3.68
C LEU A 175 11.05 6.30 -2.21
N ASP A 176 12.12 6.83 -1.65
CA ASP A 176 12.16 7.39 -0.30
C ASP A 176 11.22 8.59 -0.15
N HIS A 177 11.24 9.51 -1.11
CA HIS A 177 10.30 10.64 -1.13
C HIS A 177 8.83 10.20 -1.26
N LEU A 178 8.56 9.21 -2.11
CA LEU A 178 7.20 8.65 -2.26
C LEU A 178 6.74 8.01 -0.95
N ALA A 179 7.58 7.18 -0.33
CA ALA A 179 7.28 6.53 0.95
C ALA A 179 6.94 7.54 2.04
N TYR A 180 7.78 8.55 2.21
CA TYR A 180 7.56 9.59 3.21
C TYR A 180 6.29 10.39 2.98
N ARG A 181 6.08 10.91 1.76
CA ARG A 181 4.90 11.72 1.44
C ARG A 181 3.61 10.93 1.60
N THR A 182 3.63 9.67 1.18
CA THR A 182 2.47 8.79 1.32
C THR A 182 2.18 8.47 2.79
N ALA A 183 3.20 8.19 3.60
CA ALA A 183 3.05 7.98 5.04
C ALA A 183 2.54 9.25 5.74
N ALA A 184 3.13 10.42 5.44
CA ALA A 184 2.73 11.69 6.02
C ALA A 184 1.28 12.08 5.68
N PHE A 185 0.79 11.68 4.50
CA PHE A 185 -0.61 11.89 4.11
C PHE A 185 -1.55 10.86 4.76
N GLY A 186 -1.15 9.59 4.82
CA GLY A 186 -1.97 8.51 5.38
C GLY A 186 -2.09 8.55 6.91
N PHE A 187 -1.07 9.02 7.60
CA PHE A 187 -1.01 9.01 9.06
C PHE A 187 -2.11 9.83 9.75
N PRO A 188 -2.44 11.08 9.34
CA PRO A 188 -3.58 11.82 9.89
C PRO A 188 -4.92 11.10 9.67
N ILE A 189 -5.11 10.49 8.50
CA ILE A 189 -6.34 9.73 8.19
C ILE A 189 -6.44 8.52 9.11
N TRP A 190 -5.33 7.80 9.31
CA TRP A 190 -5.26 6.66 10.23
C TRP A 190 -5.52 7.07 11.68
N THR A 191 -4.96 8.20 12.13
CA THR A 191 -5.22 8.77 13.46
C THR A 191 -6.70 9.07 13.65
N PHE A 192 -7.30 9.75 12.66
CA PHE A 192 -8.74 10.02 12.68
C PHE A 192 -9.58 8.73 12.71
N ALA A 193 -9.17 7.70 11.96
CA ALA A 193 -9.84 6.40 11.99
C ALA A 193 -9.84 5.79 13.39
N ILE A 194 -8.71 5.80 14.09
CA ILE A 194 -8.60 5.29 15.47
C ILE A 194 -9.53 6.06 16.42
N ILE A 195 -9.55 7.39 16.34
CA ILE A 195 -10.41 8.24 17.17
C ILE A 195 -11.89 7.95 16.89
N ALA A 196 -12.28 7.90 15.62
CA ALA A 196 -13.66 7.59 15.24
C ALA A 196 -14.08 6.17 15.67
N GLY A 197 -13.14 5.21 15.64
CA GLY A 197 -13.34 3.86 16.14
C GLY A 197 -13.56 3.80 17.65
N ALA A 198 -12.81 4.58 18.41
CA ALA A 198 -13.00 4.69 19.86
C ALA A 198 -14.38 5.28 20.21
N ILE A 199 -14.81 6.32 19.51
CA ILE A 199 -16.16 6.91 19.69
C ILE A 199 -17.26 5.89 19.36
N TRP A 200 -17.08 5.11 18.28
CA TRP A 200 -18.00 4.04 17.94
C TRP A 200 -18.00 2.94 19.03
N ALA A 201 -16.83 2.53 19.52
CA ALA A 201 -16.70 1.50 20.56
C ALA A 201 -17.45 1.88 21.86
N GLN A 202 -17.40 3.17 22.23
CA GLN A 202 -18.18 3.68 23.35
C GLN A 202 -19.69 3.47 23.17
N SER A 203 -20.20 3.74 21.97
CA SER A 203 -21.63 3.56 21.70
C SER A 203 -22.05 2.10 21.53
N ALA A 204 -21.13 1.23 21.07
CA ALA A 204 -21.41 -0.19 20.82
C ALA A 204 -21.21 -1.08 22.06
N TRP A 205 -20.22 -0.77 22.90
CA TRP A 205 -19.77 -1.61 24.01
C TRP A 205 -19.61 -0.88 25.35
N GLY A 206 -19.95 0.41 25.44
CA GLY A 206 -19.85 1.20 26.66
C GLY A 206 -18.42 1.55 27.06
N ARG A 207 -17.42 1.39 26.20
CA ARG A 207 -16.04 1.69 26.46
C ARG A 207 -15.33 2.23 25.20
N TYR A 208 -14.46 3.22 25.36
CA TYR A 208 -13.68 3.77 24.23
C TYR A 208 -12.55 2.85 23.77
N TRP A 209 -11.97 2.08 24.69
CA TRP A 209 -10.81 1.23 24.42
C TRP A 209 -10.79 0.01 25.34
N GLY A 210 -10.48 -1.15 24.82
CA GLY A 210 -10.49 -2.42 25.56
C GLY A 210 -9.30 -3.32 25.31
N TRP A 211 -8.29 -2.84 24.58
CA TRP A 211 -7.08 -3.61 24.26
C TRP A 211 -7.37 -4.93 23.54
N ASP A 212 -8.43 -4.98 22.76
CA ASP A 212 -8.64 -6.12 21.88
C ASP A 212 -7.54 -6.20 20.79
N PRO A 213 -7.39 -7.34 20.10
CA PRO A 213 -6.31 -7.48 19.10
C PRO A 213 -6.32 -6.41 18.02
N LYS A 214 -7.48 -5.94 17.55
CA LYS A 214 -7.57 -4.91 16.51
C LYS A 214 -7.15 -3.54 17.03
N GLU A 215 -7.60 -3.18 18.24
CA GLU A 215 -7.20 -1.95 18.91
C GLU A 215 -5.70 -1.94 19.18
N THR A 216 -5.16 -3.03 19.72
CA THR A 216 -3.73 -3.17 20.03
C THR A 216 -2.87 -3.03 18.78
N TRP A 217 -3.21 -3.72 17.67
CA TRP A 217 -2.46 -3.62 16.43
C TRP A 217 -2.61 -2.26 15.75
N SER A 218 -3.77 -1.60 15.90
CA SER A 218 -3.95 -0.23 15.39
C SER A 218 -3.06 0.76 16.13
N PHE A 219 -2.91 0.62 17.45
CA PHE A 219 -2.02 1.43 18.28
C PHE A 219 -0.54 1.17 17.97
N ILE A 220 -0.14 -0.10 17.84
CA ILE A 220 1.24 -0.45 17.45
C ILE A 220 1.59 0.18 16.10
N SER A 221 0.74 0.02 15.11
CA SER A 221 0.97 0.61 13.77
C SER A 221 1.03 2.14 13.83
N TRP A 222 0.15 2.77 14.59
CA TRP A 222 0.16 4.22 14.81
C TRP A 222 1.49 4.68 15.44
N THR A 223 1.95 3.99 16.48
CA THR A 223 3.20 4.32 17.18
C THR A 223 4.41 4.20 16.25
N VAL A 224 4.47 3.14 15.43
CA VAL A 224 5.57 2.93 14.46
C VAL A 224 5.60 4.04 13.41
N PHE A 225 4.46 4.41 12.84
CA PHE A 225 4.40 5.49 11.86
C PHE A 225 4.67 6.86 12.49
N ALA A 226 4.17 7.13 13.71
CA ALA A 226 4.47 8.34 14.45
C ALA A 226 5.99 8.48 14.70
N ALA A 227 6.63 7.42 15.18
CA ALA A 227 8.07 7.41 15.43
C ALA A 227 8.87 7.61 14.12
N TYR A 228 8.48 6.95 13.04
CA TYR A 228 9.10 7.13 11.72
C TYR A 228 9.00 8.58 11.24
N LEU A 229 7.81 9.16 11.26
CA LEU A 229 7.57 10.53 10.80
C LEU A 229 8.30 11.53 11.70
N HIS A 230 8.29 11.33 13.02
CA HIS A 230 9.00 12.16 13.96
C HIS A 230 10.52 12.13 13.75
N ALA A 231 11.11 10.94 13.67
CA ALA A 231 12.54 10.80 13.44
C ALA A 231 12.97 11.43 12.11
N ARG A 232 12.13 11.33 11.08
CA ARG A 232 12.40 11.93 9.79
C ARG A 232 12.29 13.46 9.80
N ALA A 233 11.34 14.01 10.55
CA ALA A 233 11.15 15.46 10.66
C ALA A 233 12.23 16.13 11.53
N THR A 234 12.64 15.48 12.62
CA THR A 234 13.56 16.07 13.62
C THR A 234 15.02 15.72 13.35
N ALA A 235 15.33 14.46 13.08
CA ALA A 235 16.72 13.98 12.90
C ALA A 235 17.18 13.95 11.44
N GLY A 236 16.32 14.36 10.50
CA GLY A 236 16.66 14.40 9.06
C GLY A 236 17.00 13.02 8.50
N TRP A 237 16.44 11.96 9.04
CA TRP A 237 16.66 10.58 8.59
C TRP A 237 16.29 10.44 7.13
N ARG A 238 17.29 10.54 6.25
CA ARG A 238 17.17 10.30 4.82
C ARG A 238 18.08 9.13 4.50
N GLY A 239 17.50 7.94 4.37
CA GLY A 239 18.17 6.79 3.78
C GLY A 239 19.45 6.31 4.48
N ARG A 240 19.48 6.28 5.80
CA ARG A 240 20.59 5.67 6.58
C ARG A 240 20.07 4.62 7.53
#